data_8f71d534083a291e3a3fa4ba89c0a4fa
#
_entry.id   8f71d534083a291e3a3fa4ba89c0a4fa
#
_cell.length_a   1.000
_cell.length_b   1.000
_cell.length_c   1.000
_cell.angle_alpha   90.00
_cell.angle_beta   90.00
_cell.angle_gamma   90.00
#
_symmetry.space_group_name_H-M   'P 1'
#
loop_
_entity.id
_entity.type
_entity.pdbx_description
1 polymer ?
#
loop_
_entity_poly.entity_id
_entity_poly.type
_entity_poly.pdbx_seq_one_letter_code
_entity_poly.pdbx_strand_id
1 'polypeptide(L)'
;QIPREVNHTLYCRKSKTGELDSDSLYSFINNTVSESGDRLFRIGYETLGPLLYGFCVWLHEYKLRLGIDKFLFLSRDGQIMRAAYKILYPTEDTEYVYASRRSLLVPILRHCKDIKAMLDRLSIYRYTSVRTMLDLLGLDYKEYVLALGRCGLDLDDSFLKKDFLENKDLSS
;
A
#
# COMPACT_ATOMS: atom_id res chain seq x y z
N GLN A 1 -15.67 -12.63 -37.76
CA GLN A 1 -16.83 -12.45 -36.86
C GLN A 1 -16.27 -12.46 -35.44
N ILE A 2 -16.34 -11.34 -34.75
CA ILE A 2 -15.98 -11.24 -33.34
C ILE A 2 -17.07 -11.98 -32.55
N PRO A 3 -16.72 -12.95 -31.68
CA PRO A 3 -17.71 -13.65 -30.90
C PRO A 3 -18.57 -12.66 -30.09
N ARG A 4 -19.87 -12.90 -30.01
CA ARG A 4 -20.84 -12.05 -29.31
C ARG A 4 -20.62 -11.95 -27.78
N GLU A 5 -19.62 -12.63 -27.26
CA GLU A 5 -19.36 -12.83 -25.81
C GLU A 5 -18.37 -11.86 -25.19
N VAL A 6 -17.81 -10.95 -26.00
CA VAL A 6 -16.90 -9.87 -25.53
C VAL A 6 -17.55 -8.91 -24.54
N ASN A 7 -18.88 -8.98 -24.36
CA ASN A 7 -19.63 -8.05 -23.50
C ASN A 7 -19.54 -8.33 -21.99
N HIS A 8 -18.84 -9.37 -21.56
CA HIS A 8 -18.77 -9.76 -20.15
C HIS A 8 -17.47 -9.41 -19.45
N THR A 9 -16.50 -8.83 -20.17
CA THR A 9 -15.24 -8.37 -19.55
C THR A 9 -15.38 -6.96 -18.99
N LEU A 10 -14.63 -6.64 -17.93
CA LEU A 10 -14.62 -5.32 -17.31
C LEU A 10 -14.12 -4.22 -18.27
N TYR A 11 -13.38 -4.59 -19.31
CA TYR A 11 -12.76 -3.69 -20.28
C TYR A 11 -13.47 -3.61 -21.62
N CYS A 12 -14.73 -4.00 -21.69
CA CYS A 12 -15.52 -3.98 -22.94
C CYS A 12 -15.81 -2.56 -23.49
N ARG A 13 -15.36 -1.50 -22.84
CA ARG A 13 -15.42 -0.13 -23.36
C ARG A 13 -14.27 0.09 -24.33
N LYS A 14 -14.60 0.41 -25.58
CA LYS A 14 -13.61 0.90 -26.55
C LYS A 14 -12.77 2.00 -25.90
N SER A 15 -11.46 1.80 -25.84
CA SER A 15 -10.55 2.87 -25.50
C SER A 15 -10.75 4.02 -26.50
N LYS A 16 -10.97 5.23 -25.99
CA LYS A 16 -11.06 6.42 -26.83
C LYS A 16 -9.68 7.08 -27.07
N THR A 17 -8.62 6.49 -26.52
CA THR A 17 -7.30 7.11 -26.47
C THR A 17 -6.48 6.90 -27.73
N GLY A 18 -6.87 5.98 -28.62
CA GLY A 18 -6.17 5.76 -29.89
C GLY A 18 -4.72 5.30 -29.76
N GLU A 19 -4.30 4.88 -28.58
CA GLU A 19 -2.99 4.30 -28.36
C GLU A 19 -3.02 2.82 -28.73
N LEU A 20 -2.32 2.46 -29.78
CA LEU A 20 -2.29 1.13 -30.38
C LEU A 20 -1.93 0.03 -29.37
N ASP A 21 -1.04 0.33 -28.45
CA ASP A 21 -0.55 -0.63 -27.44
C ASP A 21 -1.62 -0.96 -26.38
N SER A 22 -2.37 0.03 -25.95
CA SER A 22 -3.47 -0.16 -25.01
C SER A 22 -4.60 -0.98 -25.62
N ASP A 23 -4.96 -0.69 -26.88
CA ASP A 23 -6.02 -1.39 -27.59
C ASP A 23 -5.62 -2.85 -27.88
N SER A 24 -4.35 -3.11 -28.14
CA SER A 24 -3.81 -4.46 -28.32
C SER A 24 -3.87 -5.28 -27.03
N LEU A 25 -3.52 -4.67 -25.90
CA LEU A 25 -3.59 -5.32 -24.58
C LEU A 25 -5.04 -5.64 -24.20
N TYR A 26 -5.97 -4.71 -24.41
CA TYR A 26 -7.39 -4.95 -24.15
C TYR A 26 -7.97 -6.04 -25.04
N SER A 27 -7.60 -6.06 -26.32
CA SER A 27 -8.03 -7.10 -27.25
C SER A 27 -7.50 -8.46 -26.84
N PHE A 28 -6.25 -8.54 -26.41
CA PHE A 28 -5.64 -9.77 -25.91
C PHE A 28 -6.37 -10.28 -24.68
N ILE A 29 -6.62 -9.43 -23.67
CA ILE A 29 -7.33 -9.77 -22.44
C ILE A 29 -8.72 -10.31 -22.78
N ASN A 30 -9.49 -9.60 -23.62
CA ASN A 30 -10.85 -9.96 -23.98
C ASN A 30 -10.93 -11.27 -24.78
N ASN A 31 -9.92 -11.59 -25.60
CA ASN A 31 -9.90 -12.78 -26.43
C ASN A 31 -9.38 -14.03 -25.69
N THR A 32 -8.64 -13.85 -24.61
CA THR A 32 -7.97 -14.96 -23.89
C THR A 32 -8.64 -15.32 -22.56
N VAL A 33 -9.55 -14.47 -22.04
CA VAL A 33 -10.34 -14.80 -20.85
C VAL A 33 -11.27 -15.98 -21.14
N SER A 34 -11.05 -17.08 -20.43
CA SER A 34 -11.95 -18.23 -20.48
C SER A 34 -13.26 -17.93 -19.74
N GLU A 35 -14.40 -18.27 -20.36
CA GLU A 35 -15.71 -18.14 -19.73
C GLU A 35 -15.89 -19.04 -18.52
N SER A 36 -15.13 -20.15 -18.47
CA SER A 36 -15.17 -21.15 -17.39
C SER A 36 -14.42 -20.74 -16.12
N GLY A 37 -13.75 -19.59 -16.11
CA GLY A 37 -13.00 -19.11 -14.96
C GLY A 37 -13.90 -18.65 -13.81
N ASP A 38 -13.49 -18.96 -12.56
CA ASP A 38 -14.09 -18.37 -11.38
C ASP A 38 -14.07 -16.83 -11.44
N ARG A 39 -15.08 -16.20 -10.86
CA ARG A 39 -15.19 -14.72 -10.82
C ARG A 39 -13.93 -14.05 -10.31
N LEU A 40 -13.29 -14.61 -9.28
CA LEU A 40 -12.03 -14.07 -8.72
C LEU A 40 -10.88 -14.19 -9.70
N PHE A 41 -10.78 -15.30 -10.42
CA PHE A 41 -9.79 -15.48 -11.49
C PHE A 41 -9.95 -14.41 -12.58
N ARG A 42 -11.20 -14.18 -13.02
CA ARG A 42 -11.49 -13.18 -14.06
C ARG A 42 -11.13 -11.77 -13.61
N ILE A 43 -11.48 -11.38 -12.38
CA ILE A 43 -11.08 -10.07 -11.81
C ILE A 43 -9.55 -9.96 -11.78
N GLY A 44 -8.88 -11.00 -11.34
CA GLY A 44 -7.41 -11.04 -11.32
C GLY A 44 -6.81 -10.87 -12.71
N TYR A 45 -7.32 -11.61 -13.67
CA TYR A 45 -6.81 -11.61 -15.04
C TYR A 45 -7.10 -10.29 -15.77
N GLU A 46 -8.33 -9.79 -15.67
CA GLU A 46 -8.77 -8.61 -16.41
C GLU A 46 -8.31 -7.29 -15.79
N THR A 47 -8.06 -7.26 -14.48
CA THR A 47 -7.76 -6.01 -13.75
C THR A 47 -6.36 -6.03 -13.13
N LEU A 48 -6.10 -6.97 -12.24
CA LEU A 48 -4.84 -7.00 -11.49
C LEU A 48 -3.66 -7.40 -12.37
N GLY A 49 -3.85 -8.32 -13.31
CA GLY A 49 -2.80 -8.77 -14.23
C GLY A 49 -2.22 -7.62 -15.06
N PRO A 50 -3.02 -6.88 -15.81
CA PRO A 50 -2.56 -5.71 -16.57
C PRO A 50 -1.92 -4.64 -15.70
N LEU A 51 -2.46 -4.38 -14.51
CA LEU A 51 -1.88 -3.43 -13.56
C LEU A 51 -0.48 -3.87 -13.11
N LEU A 52 -0.34 -5.14 -12.70
CA LEU A 52 0.95 -5.69 -12.28
C LEU A 52 1.95 -5.74 -13.43
N TYR A 53 1.51 -6.08 -14.64
CA TYR A 53 2.36 -6.06 -15.83
C TYR A 53 2.92 -4.65 -16.07
N GLY A 54 2.05 -3.64 -16.17
CA GLY A 54 2.46 -2.26 -16.37
C GLY A 54 3.37 -1.73 -15.26
N PHE A 55 3.05 -2.08 -14.00
CA PHE A 55 3.90 -1.75 -12.86
C PHE A 55 5.29 -2.38 -12.97
N CYS A 56 5.40 -3.66 -13.33
CA CYS A 56 6.68 -4.34 -13.44
C CYS A 56 7.54 -3.79 -14.58
N VAL A 57 6.92 -3.48 -15.74
CA VAL A 57 7.62 -2.84 -16.86
C VAL A 57 8.15 -1.48 -16.44
N TRP A 58 7.29 -0.63 -15.86
CA TRP A 58 7.70 0.69 -15.36
C TRP A 58 8.82 0.58 -14.32
N LEU A 59 8.73 -0.36 -13.38
CA LEU A 59 9.74 -0.57 -12.36
C LEU A 59 11.09 -1.00 -12.96
N HIS A 60 11.06 -1.85 -13.98
CA HIS A 60 12.27 -2.29 -14.68
C HIS A 60 12.94 -1.13 -15.45
N GLU A 61 12.18 -0.34 -16.17
CA GLU A 61 12.69 0.86 -16.84
C GLU A 61 13.28 1.86 -15.84
N TYR A 62 12.61 2.01 -14.68
CA TYR A 62 13.09 2.86 -13.59
C TYR A 62 14.43 2.36 -13.04
N LYS A 63 14.58 1.04 -12.88
CA LYS A 63 15.83 0.39 -12.48
C LYS A 63 16.98 0.74 -13.44
N LEU A 64 16.75 0.52 -14.73
CA LEU A 64 17.76 0.76 -15.76
C LEU A 64 18.17 2.24 -15.80
N ARG A 65 17.20 3.14 -15.71
CA ARG A 65 17.44 4.59 -15.77
C ARG A 65 18.25 5.10 -14.57
N LEU A 66 18.05 4.54 -13.38
CA LEU A 66 18.72 4.99 -12.15
C LEU A 66 19.92 4.14 -11.75
N GLY A 67 20.22 3.07 -12.48
CA GLY A 67 21.32 2.16 -12.14
C GLY A 67 21.10 1.44 -10.80
N ILE A 68 19.85 1.02 -10.52
CA ILE A 68 19.54 0.30 -9.28
C ILE A 68 19.97 -1.15 -9.43
N ASP A 69 20.77 -1.66 -8.50
CA ASP A 69 21.26 -3.03 -8.53
C ASP A 69 20.18 -4.04 -8.10
N LYS A 70 19.44 -3.73 -7.04
CA LYS A 70 18.53 -4.67 -6.40
C LYS A 70 17.26 -3.98 -5.91
N PHE A 71 16.11 -4.67 -6.05
CA PHE A 71 14.85 -4.25 -5.44
C PHE A 71 14.55 -5.00 -4.15
N LEU A 72 14.10 -4.26 -3.14
CA LEU A 72 13.57 -4.78 -1.90
C LEU A 72 12.04 -4.63 -1.89
N PHE A 73 11.33 -5.74 -1.90
CA PHE A 73 9.88 -5.75 -1.83
C PHE A 73 9.43 -5.94 -0.39
N LEU A 74 8.76 -4.92 0.16
CA LEU A 74 8.32 -4.95 1.55
C LEU A 74 7.06 -5.82 1.72
N SER A 75 6.97 -6.53 2.83
CA SER A 75 5.78 -7.27 3.21
C SER A 75 4.63 -6.28 3.44
N ARG A 76 3.43 -6.58 3.10
CA ARG A 76 2.70 -7.73 2.56
C ARG A 76 2.51 -7.60 1.04
N ASP A 77 2.23 -6.37 0.59
CA ASP A 77 1.87 -6.07 -0.81
C ASP A 77 3.02 -6.39 -1.77
N GLY A 78 4.26 -6.24 -1.33
CA GLY A 78 5.45 -6.57 -2.11
C GLY A 78 5.56 -8.04 -2.49
N GLN A 79 4.84 -8.97 -1.85
CA GLN A 79 4.90 -10.39 -2.20
C GLN A 79 4.37 -10.64 -3.62
N ILE A 80 3.17 -10.15 -3.91
CA ILE A 80 2.56 -10.33 -5.23
C ILE A 80 3.30 -9.53 -6.31
N MET A 81 3.77 -8.33 -5.97
CA MET A 81 4.57 -7.50 -6.87
C MET A 81 5.88 -8.17 -7.24
N ARG A 82 6.60 -8.73 -6.25
CA ARG A 82 7.83 -9.49 -6.49
C ARG A 82 7.58 -10.73 -7.33
N ALA A 83 6.51 -11.48 -7.05
CA ALA A 83 6.16 -12.67 -7.83
C ALA A 83 5.92 -12.31 -9.30
N ALA A 84 5.14 -11.27 -9.58
CA ALA A 84 4.91 -10.77 -10.92
C ALA A 84 6.21 -10.28 -11.60
N TYR A 85 7.03 -9.54 -10.88
CA TYR A 85 8.30 -9.04 -11.38
C TYR A 85 9.26 -10.18 -11.76
N LYS A 86 9.34 -11.23 -10.94
CA LYS A 86 10.18 -12.41 -11.22
C LYS A 86 9.69 -13.27 -12.39
N ILE A 87 8.41 -13.22 -12.72
CA ILE A 87 7.88 -13.86 -13.93
C ILE A 87 8.39 -13.14 -15.19
N LEU A 88 8.38 -11.81 -15.20
CA LEU A 88 8.81 -11.01 -16.34
C LEU A 88 10.34 -10.90 -16.43
N TYR A 89 11.01 -10.78 -15.30
CA TYR A 89 12.45 -10.54 -15.20
C TYR A 89 13.11 -11.56 -14.24
N PRO A 90 13.21 -12.84 -14.64
CA PRO A 90 13.67 -13.92 -13.74
C PRO A 90 15.12 -13.79 -13.28
N THR A 91 15.96 -13.12 -14.07
CA THR A 91 17.39 -12.94 -13.76
C THR A 91 17.66 -11.77 -12.81
N GLU A 92 16.68 -10.90 -12.61
CA GLU A 92 16.84 -9.71 -11.78
C GLU A 92 16.96 -10.04 -10.29
N ASP A 93 17.90 -9.38 -9.61
CA ASP A 93 18.07 -9.56 -8.17
C ASP A 93 16.97 -8.85 -7.39
N THR A 94 16.25 -9.61 -6.60
CA THR A 94 15.14 -9.11 -5.78
C THR A 94 15.10 -9.81 -4.44
N GLU A 95 14.77 -9.07 -3.39
CA GLU A 95 14.61 -9.63 -2.06
C GLU A 95 13.22 -9.26 -1.49
N TYR A 96 12.66 -10.18 -0.72
CA TYR A 96 11.42 -9.92 0.02
C TYR A 96 11.76 -9.66 1.48
N VAL A 97 11.40 -8.49 1.97
CA VAL A 97 11.77 -8.02 3.31
C VAL A 97 10.55 -8.03 4.22
N TYR A 98 10.65 -8.76 5.30
CA TYR A 98 9.64 -8.77 6.36
C TYR A 98 9.78 -7.51 7.22
N ALA A 99 9.26 -6.40 6.70
CA ALA A 99 9.20 -5.15 7.42
C ALA A 99 7.76 -4.65 7.51
N SER A 100 7.31 -4.34 8.70
CA SER A 100 6.04 -3.66 8.92
C SER A 100 6.28 -2.19 9.22
N ARG A 101 5.26 -1.34 9.00
CA ARG A 101 5.34 0.07 9.42
C ARG A 101 5.73 0.19 10.89
N ARG A 102 5.17 -0.65 11.75
CA ARG A 102 5.46 -0.68 13.20
C ARG A 102 6.92 -1.05 13.49
N SER A 103 7.46 -2.08 12.82
CA SER A 103 8.84 -2.52 13.05
C SER A 103 9.88 -1.49 12.61
N LEU A 104 9.55 -0.65 11.63
CA LEU A 104 10.43 0.43 11.16
C LEU A 104 10.21 1.73 11.94
N LEU A 105 8.98 2.00 12.35
CA LEU A 105 8.59 3.25 12.98
C LEU A 105 9.19 3.40 14.38
N VAL A 106 9.09 2.37 15.22
CA VAL A 106 9.58 2.41 16.61
C VAL A 106 11.07 2.79 16.71
N PRO A 107 12.01 2.20 15.92
CA PRO A 107 13.40 2.66 15.89
C PRO A 107 13.56 4.11 15.42
N ILE A 108 12.75 4.55 14.45
CA ILE A 108 12.82 5.92 13.92
C ILE A 108 12.38 6.94 14.98
N LEU A 109 11.39 6.61 15.80
CA LEU A 109 10.88 7.50 16.84
C LEU A 109 11.93 7.84 17.91
N ARG A 110 12.91 6.96 18.12
CA ARG A 110 14.04 7.23 19.04
C ARG A 110 14.88 8.47 18.64
N HIS A 111 14.82 8.85 17.38
CA HIS A 111 15.53 10.00 16.84
C HIS A 111 14.66 11.26 16.74
N CYS A 112 13.41 11.20 17.19
CA CYS A 112 12.54 12.36 17.25
C CYS A 112 12.92 13.22 18.45
N LYS A 113 13.07 14.55 18.22
CA LYS A 113 13.45 15.50 19.26
C LYS A 113 12.32 15.86 20.20
N ASP A 114 11.09 15.75 19.75
CA ASP A 114 9.88 16.10 20.46
C ASP A 114 8.66 15.29 19.99
N ILE A 115 7.58 15.40 20.74
CA ILE A 115 6.33 14.72 20.43
C ILE A 115 5.74 15.15 19.09
N LYS A 116 5.90 16.41 18.71
CA LYS A 116 5.42 16.93 17.43
C LYS A 116 6.11 16.23 16.27
N ALA A 117 7.43 16.15 16.28
CA ALA A 117 8.22 15.44 15.27
C ALA A 117 7.86 13.94 15.22
N MET A 118 7.54 13.35 16.37
CA MET A 118 7.05 11.97 16.46
C MET A 118 5.68 11.82 15.80
N LEU A 119 4.72 12.67 16.13
CA LEU A 119 3.37 12.64 15.57
C LEU A 119 3.34 12.93 14.06
N ASP A 120 4.27 13.77 13.57
CA ASP A 120 4.39 14.03 12.14
C ASP A 120 4.89 12.82 11.34
N ARG A 121 5.68 11.97 11.95
CA ARG A 121 6.15 10.71 11.35
C ARG A 121 5.15 9.57 11.48
N LEU A 122 4.28 9.61 12.49
CA LEU A 122 3.17 8.68 12.60
C LEU A 122 2.17 8.97 11.48
N SER A 123 1.87 7.97 10.65
CA SER A 123 0.77 8.04 9.67
C SER A 123 -0.58 7.97 10.39
N ILE A 124 -0.87 9.00 11.18
CA ILE A 124 -2.11 9.12 11.94
C ILE A 124 -3.18 9.66 11.01
N TYR A 125 -4.33 8.99 10.99
CA TYR A 125 -5.52 9.52 10.31
C TYR A 125 -5.93 10.85 10.94
N ARG A 126 -6.74 11.61 10.21
CA ARG A 126 -7.24 12.92 10.66
C ARG A 126 -7.83 12.88 12.07
N TYR A 127 -8.51 11.78 12.39
CA TYR A 127 -9.00 11.46 13.74
C TYR A 127 -8.28 10.22 14.26
N THR A 128 -7.83 10.27 15.49
CA THR A 128 -7.19 9.14 16.16
C THR A 128 -7.54 9.16 17.65
N SER A 129 -7.45 8.01 18.31
CA SER A 129 -7.61 7.91 19.76
C SER A 129 -6.26 7.67 20.45
N VAL A 130 -6.18 7.95 21.75
CA VAL A 130 -5.00 7.65 22.56
C VAL A 130 -4.65 6.17 22.48
N ARG A 131 -5.65 5.29 22.54
CA ARG A 131 -5.48 3.84 22.37
C ARG A 131 -4.76 3.52 21.05
N THR A 132 -5.24 4.06 19.94
CA THR A 132 -4.64 3.84 18.61
C THR A 132 -3.20 4.32 18.56
N MET A 133 -2.89 5.45 19.20
CA MET A 133 -1.51 5.95 19.28
C MET A 133 -0.61 5.01 20.05
N LEU A 134 -1.02 4.56 21.25
CA LEU A 134 -0.25 3.62 22.07
C LEU A 134 -0.03 2.30 21.34
N ASP A 135 -1.05 1.79 20.64
CA ASP A 135 -0.96 0.58 19.83
C ASP A 135 0.04 0.75 18.67
N LEU A 136 0.05 1.89 17.99
CA LEU A 136 1.02 2.20 16.94
C LEU A 136 2.45 2.24 17.46
N LEU A 137 2.64 2.75 18.69
CA LEU A 137 3.94 2.81 19.36
C LEU A 137 4.36 1.45 19.94
N GLY A 138 3.45 0.47 20.00
CA GLY A 138 3.70 -0.83 20.59
C GLY A 138 3.69 -0.83 22.10
N LEU A 139 3.05 0.16 22.70
CA LEU A 139 2.91 0.30 24.15
C LEU A 139 1.62 -0.40 24.61
N ASP A 140 1.69 -1.11 25.73
CA ASP A 140 0.47 -1.67 26.34
C ASP A 140 -0.29 -0.54 27.04
N TYR A 141 -1.44 -0.18 26.51
CA TYR A 141 -2.27 0.91 27.02
C TYR A 141 -2.65 0.72 28.49
N LYS A 142 -2.69 -0.52 28.98
CA LYS A 142 -3.04 -0.83 30.39
C LYS A 142 -2.08 -0.20 31.39
N GLU A 143 -0.82 -0.07 31.02
CA GLU A 143 0.21 0.55 31.85
C GLU A 143 0.01 2.05 32.01
N TYR A 144 -0.69 2.68 31.06
CA TYR A 144 -0.84 4.14 30.97
C TYR A 144 -2.19 4.66 31.42
N VAL A 145 -3.17 3.79 31.70
CA VAL A 145 -4.55 4.18 32.11
C VAL A 145 -4.56 5.18 33.24
N LEU A 146 -3.79 4.90 34.32
CA LEU A 146 -3.75 5.78 35.49
C LEU A 146 -3.09 7.14 35.19
N ALA A 147 -2.06 7.15 34.35
CA ALA A 147 -1.38 8.38 33.94
C ALA A 147 -2.28 9.25 33.07
N LEU A 148 -2.98 8.63 32.11
CA LEU A 148 -3.93 9.31 31.24
C LEU A 148 -5.10 9.90 32.02
N GLY A 149 -5.66 9.16 33.00
CA GLY A 149 -6.73 9.66 33.84
C GLY A 149 -6.32 10.89 34.68
N ARG A 150 -5.05 10.99 35.09
CA ARG A 150 -4.52 12.20 35.76
C ARG A 150 -4.43 13.40 34.83
N CYS A 151 -4.24 13.16 33.53
CA CYS A 151 -4.23 14.20 32.52
C CYS A 151 -5.62 14.53 31.95
N GLY A 152 -6.69 13.89 32.51
CA GLY A 152 -8.06 14.10 32.01
C GLY A 152 -8.34 13.52 30.63
N LEU A 153 -7.53 12.52 30.18
CA LEU A 153 -7.67 11.85 28.90
C LEU A 153 -8.26 10.46 29.08
N ASP A 154 -9.22 10.11 28.23
CA ASP A 154 -9.71 8.75 28.08
C ASP A 154 -9.01 8.05 26.92
N LEU A 155 -8.86 6.73 27.00
CA LEU A 155 -8.25 5.92 25.95
C LEU A 155 -9.00 6.00 24.62
N ASP A 156 -10.30 6.12 24.69
CA ASP A 156 -11.19 6.10 23.52
C ASP A 156 -11.57 7.52 23.05
N ASP A 157 -11.10 8.56 23.75
CA ASP A 157 -11.24 9.92 23.28
C ASP A 157 -10.56 10.08 21.91
N SER A 158 -11.34 10.52 20.94
CA SER A 158 -10.84 10.79 19.60
C SER A 158 -10.56 12.29 19.44
N PHE A 159 -9.38 12.59 18.95
CA PHE A 159 -8.95 13.97 18.72
C PHE A 159 -8.37 14.14 17.31
N LEU A 160 -8.42 15.38 16.83
CA LEU A 160 -7.67 15.78 15.65
C LEU A 160 -6.19 15.89 15.99
N LYS A 161 -5.33 15.37 15.13
CA LYS A 161 -3.86 15.52 15.26
C LYS A 161 -3.46 16.99 15.52
N LYS A 162 -4.15 17.93 14.88
CA LYS A 162 -3.91 19.36 15.03
C LYS A 162 -4.22 19.85 16.44
N ASP A 163 -5.36 19.46 16.98
CA ASP A 163 -5.81 19.90 18.29
C ASP A 163 -4.90 19.38 19.40
N PHE A 164 -4.40 18.15 19.25
CA PHE A 164 -3.44 17.56 20.18
C PHE A 164 -2.11 18.34 20.20
N LEU A 165 -1.66 18.83 19.05
CA LEU A 165 -0.42 19.60 18.93
C LEU A 165 -0.56 21.04 19.42
N GLU A 166 -1.76 21.59 19.42
CA GLU A 166 -2.07 22.95 19.86
C GLU A 166 -2.40 23.02 21.36
N ASN A 167 -2.68 21.86 21.99
CA ASN A 167 -2.98 21.78 23.40
C ASN A 167 -1.68 21.83 24.24
N LYS A 168 -1.42 23.00 24.86
CA LYS A 168 -0.19 23.26 25.64
C LYS A 168 -0.07 22.38 26.88
N ASP A 169 -1.18 21.91 27.43
CA ASP A 169 -1.19 21.08 28.66
C ASP A 169 -0.73 19.63 28.39
N LEU A 170 -0.75 19.20 27.13
CA LEU A 170 -0.31 17.87 26.70
C LEU A 170 1.11 17.86 26.15
N SER A 171 1.73 19.04 25.98
CA SER A 171 3.06 19.19 25.39
C SER A 171 4.16 19.50 26.42
N SER A 172 3.82 19.66 27.66
CA SER A 172 4.71 19.83 28.81
C SER A 172 4.95 18.52 29.55
#